data_c6e93212f5e8ded8c3be580943c5175e
#
_entry.id   c6e93212f5e8ded8c3be580943c5175e
#
_cell.length_a   1.000
_cell.length_b   1.000
_cell.length_c   1.000
_cell.angle_alpha   90.00
_cell.angle_beta   90.00
_cell.angle_gamma   90.00
#
_symmetry.space_group_name_H-M   'P 1'
#
loop_
_entity.id
_entity.type
_entity.pdbx_description
1 polymer ?
#
loop_
_entity_poly.entity_id
_entity_poly.type
_entity_poly.pdbx_seq_one_letter_code
_entity_poly.pdbx_strand_id
1 'polypeptide(L)'
;DIQFNMYAGVFENDLYVAVEVTDDWVVNDNAEANSEDGPTWEDDSVEIFIDGDNSNFQERNTDGISEIVDTGGQFVITANNARRDKEAGDPSFGENADWYAKAALTDSGYVAEFRISLDLIGNPELGQAIGFSIGVNDDDQTSRRQIMWVGSPHNESTYGNLFIGERTYTAPKTSAPSLDGKVDAFEYEGALPIELNQHTGSYHVGVGNDEWEDGDHSLTGWVTHDDTSIYIGIIAEDDVISTDSAATNSEDEQTWVDDSIEIFFDADDSNAPQRDTETRFEGQFVFTPNGARRDNEANNPTWGKEADWFAATSSSKGGYQMEFKFSKAALLEVSEGDRLGFNIALNDDDGNGRKAQLNWAGAPHREFSYGALVLGGESGSGKGDSSEVQLTRSAAGIILQWEGNATLQTAASINGPWKEVDGAVSGVEIPFTEAQAFYRVK
;
A
#
# COMPACT_ATOMS: atom_id res chain seq x y z
N ASP A 1 8.40 11.36 -27.96
CA ASP A 1 7.31 10.68 -27.25
C ASP A 1 7.32 11.03 -25.77
N ILE A 2 6.20 10.86 -25.08
CA ILE A 2 5.96 11.36 -23.74
C ILE A 2 6.32 10.34 -22.66
N GLN A 3 6.91 10.80 -21.58
CA GLN A 3 7.11 10.03 -20.32
C GLN A 3 7.09 11.00 -19.15
N PHE A 4 6.83 10.51 -17.93
CA PHE A 4 6.84 11.34 -16.74
C PHE A 4 7.40 10.64 -15.51
N ASN A 5 7.89 11.45 -14.57
CA ASN A 5 8.17 11.06 -13.20
C ASN A 5 7.25 11.85 -12.27
N MET A 6 6.75 11.22 -11.22
CA MET A 6 5.92 11.89 -10.23
C MET A 6 6.55 11.80 -8.83
N TYR A 7 6.27 12.81 -8.03
CA TYR A 7 6.65 12.90 -6.62
C TYR A 7 5.43 13.39 -5.84
N ALA A 8 5.14 12.76 -4.71
CA ALA A 8 4.05 13.19 -3.85
C ALA A 8 4.52 13.27 -2.40
N GLY A 9 3.97 14.21 -1.63
CA GLY A 9 4.27 14.37 -0.23
C GLY A 9 3.20 15.19 0.47
N VAL A 10 3.11 15.07 1.79
CA VAL A 10 2.19 15.83 2.62
C VAL A 10 3.00 16.76 3.51
N PHE A 11 2.61 18.03 3.56
CA PHE A 11 3.15 19.00 4.49
C PHE A 11 2.00 19.83 5.09
N GLU A 12 1.95 19.90 6.41
CA GLU A 12 0.82 20.50 7.15
C GLU A 12 -0.50 19.84 6.76
N ASN A 13 -1.45 20.59 6.21
CA ASN A 13 -2.76 20.09 5.78
C ASN A 13 -2.91 20.03 4.24
N ASP A 14 -1.81 19.90 3.51
CA ASP A 14 -1.81 19.93 2.06
C ASP A 14 -1.07 18.71 1.47
N LEU A 15 -1.65 18.12 0.42
CA LEU A 15 -1.00 17.19 -0.48
C LEU A 15 -0.28 17.98 -1.57
N TYR A 16 1.01 17.74 -1.73
CA TYR A 16 1.83 18.28 -2.81
C TYR A 16 2.14 17.19 -3.81
N VAL A 17 1.93 17.47 -5.09
CA VAL A 17 2.28 16.57 -6.18
C VAL A 17 3.10 17.34 -7.20
N ALA A 18 4.27 16.80 -7.57
CA ALA A 18 5.10 17.34 -8.65
C ALA A 18 5.23 16.29 -9.75
N VAL A 19 5.10 16.71 -10.99
CA VAL A 19 5.21 15.86 -12.18
C VAL A 19 6.20 16.48 -13.16
N GLU A 20 7.27 15.75 -13.43
CA GLU A 20 8.24 16.09 -14.48
C GLU A 20 7.86 15.35 -15.75
N VAL A 21 7.47 16.07 -16.78
CA VAL A 21 7.10 15.51 -18.08
C VAL A 21 8.23 15.73 -19.09
N THR A 22 8.69 14.65 -19.69
CA THR A 22 9.57 14.69 -20.86
C THR A 22 8.72 14.54 -22.11
N ASP A 23 8.82 15.48 -23.00
CA ASP A 23 8.02 15.61 -24.19
C ASP A 23 8.84 16.28 -25.29
N ASP A 24 8.80 15.78 -26.52
CA ASP A 24 9.57 16.30 -27.63
C ASP A 24 8.89 17.49 -28.33
N TRP A 25 7.59 17.73 -28.09
CA TRP A 25 6.87 18.85 -28.67
C TRP A 25 5.68 19.33 -27.84
N VAL A 26 5.89 20.25 -26.92
CA VAL A 26 4.85 20.81 -26.05
C VAL A 26 3.90 21.73 -26.82
N VAL A 27 2.62 21.36 -26.92
CA VAL A 27 1.55 22.08 -27.62
C VAL A 27 0.44 22.49 -26.65
N ASN A 28 0.03 23.75 -26.72
CA ASN A 28 -1.07 24.30 -25.92
C ASN A 28 -1.81 25.33 -26.78
N ASP A 29 -2.70 24.87 -27.65
CA ASP A 29 -3.41 25.71 -28.58
C ASP A 29 -4.96 25.65 -28.47
N ASN A 30 -5.47 24.81 -27.55
CA ASN A 30 -6.89 24.62 -27.30
C ASN A 30 -7.40 25.47 -26.10
N ALA A 31 -6.67 25.45 -24.99
CA ALA A 31 -7.02 26.26 -23.81
C ALA A 31 -6.20 27.56 -23.78
N GLU A 32 -6.87 28.70 -23.55
CA GLU A 32 -6.19 29.99 -23.38
C GLU A 32 -5.28 29.98 -22.15
N ALA A 33 -4.06 30.46 -22.28
CA ALA A 33 -3.09 30.49 -21.19
C ALA A 33 -3.64 31.17 -19.93
N ASN A 34 -3.45 30.53 -18.77
CA ASN A 34 -3.97 30.92 -17.45
C ASN A 34 -5.52 31.00 -17.37
N SER A 35 -6.24 30.43 -18.33
CA SER A 35 -7.70 30.37 -18.29
C SER A 35 -8.19 29.30 -17.30
N GLU A 36 -9.49 29.36 -17.01
CA GLU A 36 -10.21 28.40 -16.21
C GLU A 36 -11.30 27.72 -17.05
N ASP A 37 -11.55 26.45 -16.77
CA ASP A 37 -12.59 25.64 -17.43
C ASP A 37 -12.49 25.48 -18.95
N GLY A 38 -11.32 25.74 -19.54
CA GLY A 38 -11.06 25.46 -20.95
C GLY A 38 -10.94 23.96 -21.24
N PRO A 39 -10.76 23.59 -22.54
CA PRO A 39 -10.54 22.19 -22.94
C PRO A 39 -9.10 21.74 -22.64
N THR A 40 -8.70 21.83 -21.39
CA THR A 40 -7.34 21.55 -20.88
C THR A 40 -6.85 20.14 -21.18
N TRP A 41 -7.77 19.20 -21.36
CA TRP A 41 -7.46 17.80 -21.71
C TRP A 41 -7.10 17.62 -23.20
N GLU A 42 -7.29 18.64 -24.04
CA GLU A 42 -6.91 18.64 -25.46
C GLU A 42 -5.51 19.21 -25.68
N ASP A 43 -4.89 19.76 -24.64
CA ASP A 43 -3.52 20.31 -24.62
C ASP A 43 -2.58 19.39 -23.84
N ASP A 44 -1.27 19.64 -23.94
CA ASP A 44 -0.29 19.04 -23.05
C ASP A 44 -0.57 19.46 -21.62
N SER A 45 -0.96 18.48 -20.82
CA SER A 45 -1.44 18.71 -19.48
C SER A 45 -1.19 17.53 -18.55
N VAL A 46 -1.18 17.84 -17.25
CA VAL A 46 -1.18 16.86 -16.16
C VAL A 46 -2.56 16.88 -15.53
N GLU A 47 -3.11 15.71 -15.33
CA GLU A 47 -4.37 15.47 -14.63
C GLU A 47 -4.14 14.64 -13.38
N ILE A 48 -4.55 15.14 -12.22
CA ILE A 48 -4.55 14.41 -10.96
C ILE A 48 -5.97 13.91 -10.71
N PHE A 49 -6.12 12.63 -10.46
CA PHE A 49 -7.40 12.00 -10.10
C PHE A 49 -7.31 11.50 -8.66
N ILE A 50 -8.27 11.88 -7.82
CA ILE A 50 -8.31 11.54 -6.40
C ILE A 50 -9.68 10.97 -6.03
N ASP A 51 -9.68 9.82 -5.39
CA ASP A 51 -10.77 9.22 -4.64
C ASP A 51 -10.38 9.30 -3.15
N GLY A 52 -10.84 10.35 -2.47
CA GLY A 52 -10.34 10.70 -1.13
C GLY A 52 -10.81 9.76 -0.03
N ASP A 53 -11.94 9.08 -0.19
CA ASP A 53 -12.45 8.09 0.76
C ASP A 53 -12.10 6.65 0.36
N ASN A 54 -11.38 6.49 -0.76
CA ASN A 54 -10.96 5.21 -1.33
C ASN A 54 -12.15 4.24 -1.52
N SER A 55 -13.26 4.80 -1.99
CA SER A 55 -14.54 4.08 -2.17
C SER A 55 -14.51 3.09 -3.33
N ASN A 56 -13.59 3.27 -4.27
CA ASN A 56 -13.37 2.41 -5.43
C ASN A 56 -14.61 2.25 -6.33
N PHE A 57 -15.37 3.31 -6.56
CA PHE A 57 -16.50 3.27 -7.49
C PHE A 57 -16.03 3.11 -8.95
N GLN A 58 -16.74 2.30 -9.73
CA GLN A 58 -16.41 2.07 -11.14
C GLN A 58 -16.56 3.30 -12.03
N GLU A 59 -17.45 4.20 -11.70
CA GLU A 59 -17.60 5.48 -12.39
C GLU A 59 -17.86 6.56 -11.33
N ARG A 60 -17.06 7.62 -11.37
CA ARG A 60 -17.40 8.84 -10.66
C ARG A 60 -18.78 9.27 -11.06
N ASN A 61 -19.66 9.42 -10.08
CA ASN A 61 -21.08 9.62 -10.32
C ASN A 61 -21.33 10.98 -10.97
N THR A 62 -21.35 11.01 -12.28
CA THR A 62 -21.78 12.17 -13.08
C THR A 62 -23.29 12.29 -13.19
N ASP A 63 -24.07 11.33 -12.65
CA ASP A 63 -25.50 11.18 -12.86
C ASP A 63 -26.39 11.92 -11.86
N GLY A 64 -25.80 12.77 -11.01
CA GLY A 64 -26.57 13.67 -10.15
C GLY A 64 -27.35 12.97 -9.02
N ILE A 65 -26.96 11.79 -8.61
CA ILE A 65 -27.42 11.18 -7.34
C ILE A 65 -26.60 11.80 -6.22
N SER A 66 -27.11 12.93 -5.74
CA SER A 66 -26.44 13.94 -4.94
C SER A 66 -26.31 13.62 -3.44
N GLU A 67 -26.17 12.38 -3.01
CA GLU A 67 -26.07 12.06 -1.58
C GLU A 67 -24.84 11.25 -1.19
N ILE A 68 -24.00 10.85 -2.13
CA ILE A 68 -22.65 10.36 -1.82
C ILE A 68 -21.75 11.57 -1.98
N VAL A 69 -21.29 12.14 -0.88
CA VAL A 69 -20.22 13.13 -0.87
C VAL A 69 -18.95 12.40 -1.25
N ASP A 70 -18.75 12.30 -2.55
CA ASP A 70 -17.53 11.79 -3.13
C ASP A 70 -16.44 12.85 -2.84
N THR A 71 -15.44 12.47 -2.08
CA THR A 71 -14.34 13.34 -1.67
C THR A 71 -13.19 13.19 -2.65
N GLY A 72 -12.73 14.30 -3.20
CA GLY A 72 -11.66 14.32 -4.16
C GLY A 72 -12.05 14.95 -5.48
N GLY A 73 -11.60 14.42 -6.62
CA GLY A 73 -11.92 14.98 -7.93
C GLY A 73 -10.78 14.86 -8.93
N GLN A 74 -10.97 15.54 -10.05
CA GLN A 74 -9.98 15.72 -11.10
C GLN A 74 -9.44 17.16 -11.04
N PHE A 75 -8.12 17.31 -11.02
CA PHE A 75 -7.41 18.59 -11.04
C PHE A 75 -6.45 18.60 -12.23
N VAL A 76 -6.57 19.59 -13.10
CA VAL A 76 -5.81 19.67 -14.36
C VAL A 76 -5.03 20.97 -14.45
N ILE A 77 -3.79 20.89 -14.92
CA ILE A 77 -2.98 22.04 -15.33
C ILE A 77 -2.31 21.74 -16.67
N THR A 78 -2.41 22.67 -17.61
CA THR A 78 -1.67 22.60 -18.88
C THR A 78 -0.29 23.20 -18.77
N ALA A 79 0.61 22.91 -19.70
CA ALA A 79 1.95 23.50 -19.72
C ALA A 79 1.94 25.03 -19.89
N ASN A 80 0.82 25.63 -20.37
CA ASN A 80 0.62 27.10 -20.44
C ASN A 80 -0.17 27.66 -19.27
N ASN A 81 -0.40 26.87 -18.20
CA ASN A 81 -1.12 27.23 -16.98
C ASN A 81 -2.63 27.46 -17.15
N ALA A 82 -3.27 26.98 -18.18
CA ALA A 82 -4.73 26.82 -18.17
C ALA A 82 -5.09 25.72 -17.16
N ARG A 83 -6.20 25.89 -16.43
CA ARG A 83 -6.58 24.99 -15.34
C ARG A 83 -8.03 24.57 -15.40
N ARG A 84 -8.30 23.43 -14.77
CA ARG A 84 -9.64 22.93 -14.60
C ARG A 84 -9.70 22.05 -13.36
N ASP A 85 -10.77 22.16 -12.60
CA ASP A 85 -11.20 21.13 -11.68
C ASP A 85 -12.55 20.56 -12.12
N LYS A 86 -12.79 19.31 -11.84
CA LYS A 86 -14.02 18.61 -12.16
C LYS A 86 -14.32 17.58 -11.10
N GLU A 87 -15.58 17.40 -10.78
CA GLU A 87 -16.02 16.43 -9.77
C GLU A 87 -15.48 16.70 -8.34
N ALA A 88 -14.92 17.88 -8.11
CA ALA A 88 -14.29 18.29 -6.87
C ALA A 88 -15.13 19.26 -6.01
N GLY A 89 -16.43 19.40 -6.31
CA GLY A 89 -17.35 20.22 -5.50
C GLY A 89 -17.17 21.73 -5.62
N ASP A 90 -16.64 22.25 -6.75
CA ASP A 90 -16.41 23.69 -7.00
C ASP A 90 -15.39 24.32 -6.02
N PRO A 91 -14.16 23.76 -5.90
CA PRO A 91 -13.16 24.26 -4.98
C PRO A 91 -12.55 25.58 -5.42
N SER A 92 -12.15 26.42 -4.47
CA SER A 92 -11.45 27.66 -4.76
C SER A 92 -10.00 27.42 -5.22
N PHE A 93 -9.54 28.21 -6.21
CA PHE A 93 -8.18 28.13 -6.72
C PHE A 93 -7.31 29.31 -6.24
N GLY A 94 -6.09 29.04 -5.79
CA GLY A 94 -5.09 30.03 -5.41
C GLY A 94 -4.06 29.50 -4.42
N GLU A 95 -2.97 30.25 -4.21
CA GLU A 95 -1.87 29.84 -3.33
C GLU A 95 -2.31 29.57 -1.87
N ASN A 96 -3.41 30.18 -1.41
CA ASN A 96 -3.96 29.98 -0.07
C ASN A 96 -5.43 29.52 -0.13
N ALA A 97 -5.85 28.89 -1.22
CA ALA A 97 -7.20 28.40 -1.45
C ALA A 97 -7.25 26.86 -1.31
N ASP A 98 -8.33 26.21 -1.73
CA ASP A 98 -8.50 24.77 -1.60
C ASP A 98 -7.49 23.98 -2.46
N TRP A 99 -7.16 24.50 -3.63
CA TRP A 99 -6.09 23.93 -4.44
C TRP A 99 -5.33 24.99 -5.24
N TYR A 100 -4.14 24.66 -5.65
CA TYR A 100 -3.28 25.46 -6.51
C TYR A 100 -2.42 24.58 -7.39
N ALA A 101 -2.19 24.98 -8.63
CA ALA A 101 -1.24 24.34 -9.52
C ALA A 101 -0.49 25.36 -10.37
N LYS A 102 0.72 25.00 -10.76
CA LYS A 102 1.53 25.78 -11.66
C LYS A 102 2.41 24.88 -12.52
N ALA A 103 2.54 25.24 -13.78
CA ALA A 103 3.44 24.60 -14.73
C ALA A 103 4.51 25.57 -15.24
N ALA A 104 5.65 25.00 -15.63
CA ALA A 104 6.74 25.70 -16.25
C ALA A 104 7.42 24.83 -17.32
N LEU A 105 7.73 25.41 -18.47
CA LEU A 105 8.48 24.75 -19.53
C LEU A 105 9.92 24.47 -19.10
N THR A 106 10.47 23.37 -19.56
CA THR A 106 11.88 22.98 -19.42
C THR A 106 12.52 22.82 -20.82
N ASP A 107 13.79 22.48 -20.87
CA ASP A 107 14.48 22.19 -22.13
C ASP A 107 14.00 20.90 -22.80
N SER A 108 13.32 20.01 -22.07
CA SER A 108 12.91 18.67 -22.53
C SER A 108 11.42 18.36 -22.29
N GLY A 109 10.60 19.37 -22.11
CA GLY A 109 9.16 19.21 -21.81
C GLY A 109 8.67 20.25 -20.82
N TYR A 110 8.04 19.85 -19.73
CA TYR A 110 7.55 20.76 -18.69
C TYR A 110 7.49 20.09 -17.31
N VAL A 111 7.35 20.91 -16.28
CA VAL A 111 7.06 20.46 -14.91
C VAL A 111 5.72 21.04 -14.47
N ALA A 112 4.97 20.29 -13.69
CA ALA A 112 3.73 20.73 -13.07
C ALA A 112 3.78 20.45 -11.58
N GLU A 113 3.39 21.41 -10.76
CA GLU A 113 3.31 21.29 -9.31
C GLU A 113 1.87 21.58 -8.86
N PHE A 114 1.36 20.76 -7.96
CA PHE A 114 0.03 20.88 -7.38
C PHE A 114 0.15 20.96 -5.86
N ARG A 115 -0.71 21.77 -5.24
CA ARG A 115 -1.03 21.76 -3.83
C ARG A 115 -2.54 21.59 -3.70
N ILE A 116 -2.98 20.57 -2.98
CA ILE A 116 -4.40 20.21 -2.78
C ILE A 116 -4.63 20.07 -1.29
N SER A 117 -5.58 20.84 -0.73
CA SER A 117 -5.90 20.73 0.70
C SER A 117 -6.44 19.35 1.04
N LEU A 118 -5.97 18.76 2.13
CA LEU A 118 -6.50 17.49 2.64
C LEU A 118 -7.99 17.61 3.00
N ASP A 119 -8.46 18.78 3.43
CA ASP A 119 -9.89 19.00 3.69
C ASP A 119 -10.76 18.79 2.45
N LEU A 120 -10.24 19.12 1.26
CA LEU A 120 -10.93 18.93 -0.02
C LEU A 120 -11.07 17.46 -0.41
N ILE A 121 -10.13 16.63 0.04
CA ILE A 121 -10.07 15.20 -0.29
C ILE A 121 -10.47 14.30 0.89
N GLY A 122 -11.36 14.78 1.78
CA GLY A 122 -11.92 14.01 2.87
C GLY A 122 -11.09 13.97 4.15
N ASN A 123 -10.05 14.81 4.22
CA ASN A 123 -9.15 14.92 5.37
C ASN A 123 -8.62 13.55 5.87
N PRO A 124 -7.96 12.79 5.00
CA PRO A 124 -7.46 11.47 5.34
C PRO A 124 -6.43 11.53 6.48
N GLU A 125 -6.53 10.59 7.40
CA GLU A 125 -5.60 10.48 8.53
C GLU A 125 -4.23 9.93 8.08
N LEU A 126 -3.20 10.17 8.90
CA LEU A 126 -1.86 9.61 8.64
C LEU A 126 -1.91 8.07 8.57
N GLY A 127 -1.32 7.51 7.52
CA GLY A 127 -1.34 6.08 7.22
C GLY A 127 -2.59 5.61 6.47
N GLN A 128 -3.59 6.47 6.26
CA GLN A 128 -4.75 6.15 5.44
C GLN A 128 -4.39 6.22 3.95
N ALA A 129 -4.91 5.29 3.17
CA ALA A 129 -4.82 5.30 1.72
C ALA A 129 -5.96 6.14 1.12
N ILE A 130 -5.64 6.89 0.08
CA ILE A 130 -6.61 7.48 -0.86
C ILE A 130 -6.44 6.83 -2.22
N GLY A 131 -7.52 6.71 -3.00
CA GLY A 131 -7.41 6.34 -4.40
C GLY A 131 -6.76 7.49 -5.20
N PHE A 132 -5.78 7.17 -6.02
CA PHE A 132 -4.98 8.18 -6.69
C PHE A 132 -4.52 7.70 -8.07
N SER A 133 -4.60 8.57 -9.05
CA SER A 133 -3.96 8.37 -10.35
C SER A 133 -3.51 9.67 -10.98
N ILE A 134 -2.56 9.57 -11.92
CA ILE A 134 -2.10 10.68 -12.74
C ILE A 134 -2.26 10.30 -14.21
N GLY A 135 -2.85 11.22 -14.98
CA GLY A 135 -2.86 11.20 -16.43
C GLY A 135 -1.99 12.33 -16.99
N VAL A 136 -1.20 12.04 -18.00
CA VAL A 136 -0.50 13.05 -18.79
C VAL A 136 -1.03 13.01 -20.19
N ASN A 137 -1.56 14.13 -20.66
CA ASN A 137 -2.02 14.31 -22.04
C ASN A 137 -0.89 14.84 -22.90
N ASP A 138 -0.83 14.34 -24.11
CA ASP A 138 0.15 14.62 -25.16
C ASP A 138 -0.60 15.06 -26.41
N ASP A 139 -0.45 16.31 -26.81
CA ASP A 139 -1.04 16.88 -28.03
C ASP A 139 0.03 17.19 -29.07
N ASP A 140 0.21 16.30 -30.03
CA ASP A 140 1.05 16.49 -31.20
C ASP A 140 0.33 17.18 -32.38
N GLN A 141 -0.66 18.00 -32.12
CA GLN A 141 -1.54 18.70 -33.11
C GLN A 141 -2.37 17.78 -34.03
N THR A 142 -2.02 16.53 -34.16
CA THR A 142 -2.71 15.60 -35.05
C THR A 142 -3.46 14.50 -34.32
N SER A 143 -3.10 14.25 -33.09
CA SER A 143 -3.72 13.23 -32.23
C SER A 143 -3.36 13.45 -30.77
N ARG A 144 -4.37 13.54 -29.93
CA ARG A 144 -4.20 13.48 -28.48
C ARG A 144 -3.93 12.05 -28.06
N ARG A 145 -2.99 11.88 -27.16
CA ARG A 145 -2.76 10.65 -26.39
C ARG A 145 -2.87 10.97 -24.90
N GLN A 146 -3.14 9.96 -24.11
CA GLN A 146 -3.06 10.06 -22.65
C GLN A 146 -2.32 8.82 -22.14
N ILE A 147 -1.32 9.05 -21.31
CA ILE A 147 -0.68 7.98 -20.52
C ILE A 147 -1.11 8.12 -19.08
N MET A 148 -1.45 7.00 -18.46
CA MET A 148 -1.85 6.94 -17.04
C MET A 148 -0.75 6.29 -16.23
N TRP A 149 -0.57 6.74 -14.98
CA TRP A 149 0.26 6.03 -14.03
C TRP A 149 -0.35 4.65 -13.73
N VAL A 150 -1.64 4.61 -13.46
CA VAL A 150 -2.39 3.37 -13.18
C VAL A 150 -3.86 3.59 -13.53
N GLY A 151 -4.54 2.54 -13.98
CA GLY A 151 -5.96 2.55 -14.23
C GLY A 151 -6.40 3.43 -15.39
N SER A 152 -7.63 3.89 -15.32
CA SER A 152 -8.27 4.73 -16.35
C SER A 152 -8.90 5.97 -15.74
N PRO A 153 -8.97 7.09 -16.50
CA PRO A 153 -9.57 8.33 -16.01
C PRO A 153 -11.04 8.11 -15.63
N HIS A 154 -11.47 8.76 -14.55
CA HIS A 154 -12.84 8.72 -14.01
C HIS A 154 -13.35 7.34 -13.55
N ASN A 155 -12.48 6.33 -13.43
CA ASN A 155 -12.83 5.02 -12.90
C ASN A 155 -12.01 4.74 -11.63
N GLU A 156 -12.57 5.09 -10.48
CA GLU A 156 -11.91 5.01 -9.18
C GLU A 156 -11.51 3.59 -8.80
N SER A 157 -12.26 2.58 -9.24
CA SER A 157 -11.94 1.17 -8.97
C SER A 157 -10.61 0.72 -9.59
N THR A 158 -10.04 1.53 -10.48
CA THR A 158 -8.77 1.25 -11.17
C THR A 158 -7.62 2.12 -10.68
N TYR A 159 -7.87 3.05 -9.73
CA TYR A 159 -6.80 3.90 -9.19
C TYR A 159 -5.86 3.11 -8.30
N GLY A 160 -4.62 3.57 -8.22
CA GLY A 160 -3.67 3.09 -7.24
C GLY A 160 -3.93 3.72 -5.87
N ASN A 161 -3.20 3.27 -4.85
CA ASN A 161 -3.26 3.83 -3.53
C ASN A 161 -2.12 4.82 -3.28
N LEU A 162 -2.46 6.00 -2.75
CA LEU A 162 -1.49 6.94 -2.18
C LEU A 162 -1.72 7.00 -0.67
N PHE A 163 -0.70 6.62 0.11
CA PHE A 163 -0.77 6.67 1.57
C PHE A 163 -0.41 8.06 2.06
N ILE A 164 -1.27 8.61 2.91
CA ILE A 164 -1.05 9.92 3.52
C ILE A 164 -0.11 9.76 4.71
N GLY A 165 1.13 10.18 4.53
CA GLY A 165 2.20 9.98 5.49
C GLY A 165 2.77 8.56 5.44
N GLU A 166 3.46 8.19 6.50
CA GLU A 166 4.16 6.91 6.55
C GLU A 166 3.24 5.77 6.98
N ARG A 167 3.29 4.67 6.25
CA ARG A 167 2.61 3.43 6.62
C ARG A 167 3.36 2.77 7.79
N THR A 168 2.68 2.54 8.90
CA THR A 168 3.30 1.96 10.09
C THR A 168 2.65 0.64 10.47
N TYR A 169 3.46 -0.36 10.80
CA TYR A 169 3.04 -1.62 11.36
C TYR A 169 3.68 -1.85 12.72
N THR A 170 2.89 -2.19 13.72
CA THR A 170 3.42 -2.56 15.05
C THR A 170 3.39 -4.08 15.19
N ALA A 171 4.57 -4.70 15.24
CA ALA A 171 4.71 -6.13 15.47
C ALA A 171 4.63 -6.41 16.98
N PRO A 172 3.66 -7.19 17.46
CA PRO A 172 3.60 -7.56 18.86
C PRO A 172 4.71 -8.55 19.23
N LYS A 173 5.14 -8.51 20.48
CA LYS A 173 6.05 -9.51 21.03
C LYS A 173 5.29 -10.77 21.41
N THR A 174 5.68 -11.90 20.83
CA THR A 174 5.05 -13.20 21.06
C THR A 174 6.11 -14.30 21.20
N SER A 175 5.69 -15.55 21.42
CA SER A 175 6.57 -16.71 21.27
C SER A 175 6.86 -16.99 19.81
N ALA A 176 8.04 -17.57 19.51
CA ALA A 176 8.41 -17.97 18.16
C ALA A 176 7.37 -18.92 17.53
N PRO A 177 6.93 -18.68 16.28
CA PRO A 177 6.08 -19.61 15.55
C PRO A 177 6.85 -20.87 15.13
N SER A 178 6.13 -21.88 14.69
CA SER A 178 6.69 -23.09 14.11
C SER A 178 7.08 -22.83 12.66
N LEU A 179 8.36 -22.73 12.37
CA LEU A 179 8.84 -22.47 11.00
C LEU A 179 8.80 -23.76 10.17
N ASP A 180 7.62 -24.20 9.75
CA ASP A 180 7.40 -25.42 8.98
C ASP A 180 6.85 -25.18 7.56
N GLY A 181 6.66 -23.90 7.21
CA GLY A 181 6.12 -23.45 5.92
C GLY A 181 4.59 -23.43 5.87
N LYS A 182 3.93 -23.57 7.01
CA LYS A 182 2.48 -23.46 7.12
C LYS A 182 2.13 -22.39 8.13
N VAL A 183 1.42 -21.38 7.69
CA VAL A 183 1.03 -20.26 8.54
C VAL A 183 -0.26 -20.63 9.26
N ASP A 184 -0.18 -20.71 10.59
CA ASP A 184 -1.34 -20.75 11.46
C ASP A 184 -1.46 -19.37 12.14
N ALA A 185 -2.56 -18.67 11.92
CA ALA A 185 -2.79 -17.34 12.47
C ALA A 185 -2.69 -17.30 14.01
N PHE A 186 -2.89 -18.43 14.70
CA PHE A 186 -2.71 -18.52 16.16
C PHE A 186 -1.22 -18.44 16.60
N GLU A 187 -0.28 -18.76 15.70
CA GLU A 187 1.15 -18.61 15.99
C GLU A 187 1.62 -17.15 15.91
N TYR A 188 0.78 -16.27 15.33
CA TYR A 188 0.99 -14.82 15.20
C TYR A 188 0.00 -14.03 16.08
N GLU A 189 -0.30 -14.53 17.27
CA GLU A 189 -1.27 -13.95 18.19
C GLU A 189 -0.98 -12.48 18.48
N GLY A 190 -2.01 -11.64 18.36
CA GLY A 190 -1.92 -10.20 18.59
C GLY A 190 -1.41 -9.38 17.40
N ALA A 191 -0.90 -10.02 16.34
CA ALA A 191 -0.53 -9.34 15.12
C ALA A 191 -1.77 -9.00 14.27
N LEU A 192 -1.84 -7.77 13.78
CA LEU A 192 -2.86 -7.39 12.80
C LEU A 192 -2.48 -7.91 11.41
N PRO A 193 -3.44 -8.29 10.55
CA PRO A 193 -3.11 -8.70 9.20
C PRO A 193 -2.62 -7.53 8.35
N ILE A 194 -1.59 -7.80 7.54
CA ILE A 194 -1.19 -6.99 6.41
C ILE A 194 -1.91 -7.55 5.19
N GLU A 195 -2.80 -6.78 4.61
CA GLU A 195 -3.47 -7.12 3.34
C GLU A 195 -2.72 -6.45 2.19
N LEU A 196 -2.26 -7.22 1.22
CA LEU A 196 -1.61 -6.71 0.02
C LEU A 196 -2.26 -7.31 -1.22
N ASN A 197 -2.93 -6.44 -1.96
CA ASN A 197 -3.60 -6.74 -3.22
C ASN A 197 -3.60 -5.47 -4.09
N GLN A 198 -4.24 -5.49 -5.24
CA GLN A 198 -4.30 -4.35 -6.14
C GLN A 198 -4.90 -3.06 -5.52
N HIS A 199 -5.70 -3.18 -4.45
CA HIS A 199 -6.36 -2.05 -3.80
C HIS A 199 -5.65 -1.57 -2.53
N THR A 200 -4.80 -2.39 -1.91
CA THR A 200 -4.17 -2.08 -0.62
C THR A 200 -2.67 -1.85 -0.71
N GLY A 201 -2.04 -2.14 -1.83
CA GLY A 201 -0.62 -1.98 -2.06
C GLY A 201 -0.25 -0.82 -2.96
N SER A 202 1.01 -0.45 -2.96
CA SER A 202 1.61 0.37 -4.00
C SER A 202 1.87 -0.52 -5.21
N TYR A 203 1.31 -0.17 -6.36
CA TYR A 203 1.48 -0.93 -7.59
C TYR A 203 2.77 -0.52 -8.30
N HIS A 204 3.59 -1.50 -8.66
CA HIS A 204 4.76 -1.29 -9.49
C HIS A 204 4.70 -2.22 -10.70
N VAL A 205 4.47 -1.67 -11.87
CA VAL A 205 4.35 -2.45 -13.12
C VAL A 205 5.69 -3.06 -13.48
N GLY A 206 5.74 -4.36 -13.59
CA GLY A 206 6.84 -5.07 -14.24
C GLY A 206 6.84 -4.92 -15.75
N VAL A 207 7.77 -5.57 -16.43
CA VAL A 207 7.93 -5.52 -17.88
C VAL A 207 6.75 -6.22 -18.57
N GLY A 208 5.80 -5.42 -19.07
CA GLY A 208 4.63 -5.87 -19.83
C GLY A 208 3.36 -5.23 -19.28
N ASN A 209 2.60 -4.55 -20.13
CA ASN A 209 1.33 -3.89 -19.78
C ASN A 209 0.18 -4.90 -19.59
N ASP A 210 0.43 -6.02 -18.97
CA ASP A 210 -0.65 -6.93 -18.62
C ASP A 210 -1.33 -6.39 -17.36
N GLU A 211 -2.64 -6.21 -17.47
CA GLU A 211 -3.45 -5.71 -16.35
C GLU A 211 -3.46 -6.76 -15.25
N TRP A 212 -3.26 -6.33 -14.01
CA TRP A 212 -3.47 -7.15 -12.83
C TRP A 212 -4.97 -7.44 -12.71
N GLU A 213 -5.36 -8.70 -12.80
CA GLU A 213 -6.74 -9.11 -12.70
C GLU A 213 -7.14 -9.39 -11.25
N ASP A 214 -8.43 -9.21 -10.91
CA ASP A 214 -8.96 -9.57 -9.61
C ASP A 214 -8.74 -11.05 -9.33
N GLY A 215 -8.03 -11.37 -8.24
CA GLY A 215 -7.71 -12.74 -7.85
C GLY A 215 -6.46 -13.32 -8.49
N ASP A 216 -5.72 -12.54 -9.24
CA ASP A 216 -4.44 -12.90 -9.85
C ASP A 216 -3.44 -13.27 -8.76
N HIS A 217 -3.03 -12.31 -7.96
CA HIS A 217 -2.10 -12.52 -6.87
C HIS A 217 -2.40 -11.57 -5.70
N SER A 218 -2.42 -12.12 -4.49
CA SER A 218 -2.62 -11.34 -3.26
C SER A 218 -1.97 -12.03 -2.06
N LEU A 219 -1.75 -11.30 -0.97
CA LEU A 219 -1.29 -11.91 0.28
C LEU A 219 -1.99 -11.33 1.50
N THR A 220 -2.10 -12.17 2.53
CA THR A 220 -2.30 -11.78 3.91
C THR A 220 -1.06 -12.14 4.71
N GLY A 221 -0.49 -11.18 5.44
CA GLY A 221 0.74 -11.35 6.22
C GLY A 221 0.58 -10.91 7.67
N TRP A 222 1.40 -11.47 8.54
CA TRP A 222 1.51 -11.12 9.96
C TRP A 222 2.96 -10.97 10.34
N VAL A 223 3.28 -9.97 11.15
CA VAL A 223 4.63 -9.78 11.68
C VAL A 223 4.58 -9.80 13.20
N THR A 224 5.44 -10.63 13.80
CA THR A 224 5.64 -10.70 15.25
C THR A 224 7.13 -10.71 15.56
N HIS A 225 7.48 -10.61 16.84
CA HIS A 225 8.86 -10.78 17.26
C HIS A 225 8.95 -11.42 18.67
N ASP A 226 10.11 -12.00 18.95
CA ASP A 226 10.53 -12.37 20.31
C ASP A 226 11.78 -11.59 20.74
N ASP A 227 12.48 -12.05 21.76
CA ASP A 227 13.72 -11.40 22.23
C ASP A 227 14.87 -11.47 21.21
N THR A 228 14.83 -12.40 20.27
CA THR A 228 15.96 -12.75 19.39
C THR A 228 15.69 -12.53 17.91
N SER A 229 14.44 -12.56 17.49
CA SER A 229 14.09 -12.62 16.08
C SER A 229 12.79 -11.88 15.76
N ILE A 230 12.66 -11.50 14.48
CA ILE A 230 11.42 -11.05 13.86
C ILE A 230 10.90 -12.21 13.01
N TYR A 231 9.59 -12.45 13.05
CA TYR A 231 8.90 -13.52 12.33
C TYR A 231 7.83 -12.94 11.43
N ILE A 232 7.74 -13.45 10.21
CA ILE A 232 6.72 -13.03 9.24
C ILE A 232 6.04 -14.29 8.70
N GLY A 233 4.73 -14.39 8.86
CA GLY A 233 3.91 -15.42 8.23
C GLY A 233 3.12 -14.81 7.09
N ILE A 234 3.10 -15.48 5.93
CA ILE A 234 2.42 -15.01 4.71
C ILE A 234 1.59 -16.15 4.12
N ILE A 235 0.34 -15.85 3.81
CA ILE A 235 -0.54 -16.68 2.97
C ILE A 235 -0.76 -15.89 1.69
N ALA A 236 -0.29 -16.43 0.56
CA ALA A 236 -0.51 -15.87 -0.77
C ALA A 236 -1.58 -16.68 -1.51
N GLU A 237 -2.51 -15.99 -2.14
CA GLU A 237 -3.45 -16.54 -3.11
C GLU A 237 -2.92 -16.23 -4.50
N ASP A 238 -2.97 -17.20 -5.42
CA ASP A 238 -2.36 -17.13 -6.73
C ASP A 238 -3.07 -18.13 -7.66
N ASP A 239 -3.46 -17.71 -8.84
CA ASP A 239 -4.14 -18.57 -9.79
C ASP A 239 -3.17 -19.44 -10.62
N VAL A 240 -1.93 -18.98 -10.86
CA VAL A 240 -0.88 -19.68 -11.61
C VAL A 240 0.48 -19.58 -10.94
N ILE A 241 0.83 -20.49 -10.06
CA ILE A 241 2.14 -20.49 -9.42
C ILE A 241 3.23 -20.89 -10.44
N SER A 242 4.14 -19.97 -10.77
CA SER A 242 5.28 -20.17 -11.66
C SER A 242 6.62 -19.93 -10.95
N THR A 243 7.52 -20.88 -11.08
CA THR A 243 8.88 -20.81 -10.52
C THR A 243 9.86 -21.45 -11.49
N ASP A 244 9.94 -20.88 -12.69
CA ASP A 244 10.69 -21.46 -13.80
C ASP A 244 12.04 -20.78 -14.08
N SER A 245 12.32 -19.65 -13.41
CA SER A 245 13.55 -18.88 -13.54
C SER A 245 14.64 -19.30 -12.53
N ALA A 246 14.25 -19.68 -11.30
CA ALA A 246 15.17 -20.14 -10.28
C ALA A 246 15.00 -21.66 -10.00
N ALA A 247 16.10 -22.39 -9.95
CA ALA A 247 16.07 -23.83 -9.65
C ALA A 247 15.61 -24.07 -8.20
N THR A 248 14.87 -25.15 -7.97
CA THR A 248 14.37 -25.55 -6.65
C THR A 248 15.48 -25.56 -5.60
N ASN A 249 15.26 -24.85 -4.48
CA ASN A 249 16.22 -24.67 -3.38
C ASN A 249 17.57 -24.04 -3.79
N SER A 250 17.64 -23.38 -4.94
CA SER A 250 18.86 -22.66 -5.34
C SER A 250 19.09 -21.40 -4.49
N GLU A 251 20.28 -20.84 -4.61
CA GLU A 251 20.73 -19.63 -3.93
C GLU A 251 21.27 -18.66 -4.98
N ASP A 252 20.98 -17.38 -4.81
CA ASP A 252 21.46 -16.27 -5.65
C ASP A 252 21.04 -16.29 -7.14
N GLU A 253 20.00 -17.05 -7.50
CA GLU A 253 19.40 -17.01 -8.83
C GLU A 253 18.38 -15.89 -8.99
N GLN A 254 17.71 -15.80 -10.15
CA GLN A 254 16.76 -14.74 -10.48
C GLN A 254 15.38 -14.96 -9.81
N THR A 255 15.38 -15.14 -8.51
CA THR A 255 14.17 -15.42 -7.70
C THR A 255 13.10 -14.35 -7.78
N TRP A 256 13.46 -13.10 -8.09
CA TRP A 256 12.52 -11.97 -8.25
C TRP A 256 11.77 -11.99 -9.59
N VAL A 257 12.09 -12.91 -10.49
CA VAL A 257 11.40 -13.10 -11.78
C VAL A 257 10.26 -14.09 -11.64
N ASP A 258 10.37 -15.00 -10.69
CA ASP A 258 9.36 -16.00 -10.31
C ASP A 258 8.33 -15.43 -9.34
N ASP A 259 7.23 -16.15 -9.13
CA ASP A 259 6.38 -15.92 -7.95
C ASP A 259 7.24 -15.95 -6.72
N SER A 260 7.20 -14.88 -5.97
CA SER A 260 8.05 -14.75 -4.80
C SER A 260 7.59 -13.65 -3.85
N ILE A 261 8.00 -13.79 -2.61
CA ILE A 261 7.90 -12.75 -1.59
C ILE A 261 9.27 -12.13 -1.39
N GLU A 262 9.31 -10.81 -1.40
CA GLU A 262 10.48 -10.03 -1.05
C GLU A 262 10.26 -9.28 0.26
N ILE A 263 11.17 -9.43 1.20
CA ILE A 263 11.19 -8.66 2.45
C ILE A 263 12.34 -7.67 2.39
N PHE A 264 12.05 -6.42 2.65
CA PHE A 264 13.05 -5.35 2.69
C PHE A 264 13.13 -4.77 4.10
N PHE A 265 14.35 -4.55 4.56
CA PHE A 265 14.65 -3.83 5.78
C PHE A 265 15.59 -2.65 5.53
N ASP A 266 15.33 -1.56 6.20
CA ASP A 266 16.23 -0.47 6.53
C ASP A 266 16.37 -0.49 8.06
N ALA A 267 17.39 -1.21 8.55
CA ALA A 267 17.49 -1.53 9.97
C ALA A 267 17.87 -0.35 10.85
N ASP A 268 18.52 0.67 10.28
CA ASP A 268 18.90 1.90 11.01
C ASP A 268 17.92 3.07 10.77
N ASP A 269 16.83 2.82 10.01
CA ASP A 269 15.81 3.81 9.68
C ASP A 269 16.40 5.08 9.05
N SER A 270 17.41 4.88 8.20
CA SER A 270 18.18 5.98 7.59
C SER A 270 17.39 6.75 6.54
N ASN A 271 16.38 6.11 5.96
CA ASN A 271 15.54 6.67 4.89
C ASN A 271 16.35 7.15 3.68
N ALA A 272 17.40 6.42 3.34
CA ALA A 272 18.30 6.79 2.25
C ALA A 272 17.60 6.82 0.88
N PRO A 273 18.01 7.70 -0.06
CA PRO A 273 17.43 7.76 -1.41
C PRO A 273 17.62 6.48 -2.22
N GLN A 274 18.64 5.73 -1.90
CA GLN A 274 18.92 4.37 -2.39
C GLN A 274 19.42 3.58 -1.21
N ARG A 275 19.21 2.25 -1.23
CA ARG A 275 19.75 1.39 -0.22
C ARG A 275 21.25 1.60 -0.06
N ASP A 276 21.68 1.86 1.18
CA ASP A 276 23.08 1.97 1.52
C ASP A 276 23.69 0.59 1.68
N THR A 277 24.53 0.21 0.74
CA THR A 277 25.23 -1.09 0.74
C THR A 277 26.41 -1.12 1.73
N GLU A 278 26.73 -0.02 2.39
CA GLU A 278 27.85 0.08 3.33
C GLU A 278 27.45 -0.25 4.77
N THR A 279 26.15 -0.09 5.12
CA THR A 279 25.64 -0.47 6.44
C THR A 279 25.20 -1.93 6.44
N ARG A 280 25.55 -2.63 7.50
CA ARG A 280 25.18 -4.04 7.70
C ARG A 280 23.67 -4.11 7.93
N PHE A 281 23.01 -5.09 7.27
CA PHE A 281 21.63 -5.50 7.58
C PHE A 281 20.52 -4.63 7.02
N GLU A 282 20.83 -3.83 6.05
CA GLU A 282 19.86 -3.40 5.06
C GLU A 282 19.82 -4.48 4.01
N GLY A 283 18.64 -4.85 3.54
CA GLY A 283 18.65 -5.93 2.58
C GLY A 283 17.31 -6.25 1.99
N GLN A 284 17.41 -6.90 0.84
CA GLN A 284 16.33 -7.59 0.17
C GLN A 284 16.50 -9.08 0.39
N PHE A 285 15.46 -9.72 0.88
CA PHE A 285 15.40 -11.16 1.09
C PHE A 285 14.26 -11.71 0.25
N VAL A 286 14.57 -12.55 -0.72
CA VAL A 286 13.61 -13.12 -1.67
C VAL A 286 13.46 -14.61 -1.44
N PHE A 287 12.23 -15.09 -1.43
CA PHE A 287 11.93 -16.49 -1.30
C PHE A 287 10.77 -16.90 -2.22
N THR A 288 10.93 -18.01 -2.93
CA THR A 288 9.97 -18.53 -3.91
C THR A 288 9.20 -19.74 -3.38
N PRO A 289 8.03 -20.08 -3.95
CA PRO A 289 7.28 -21.29 -3.60
C PRO A 289 8.05 -22.61 -3.77
N ASN A 290 9.07 -22.67 -4.64
CA ASN A 290 9.91 -23.84 -4.82
C ASN A 290 11.14 -23.89 -3.89
N GLY A 291 11.27 -22.92 -2.97
CA GLY A 291 12.34 -22.83 -1.98
C GLY A 291 13.63 -22.19 -2.48
N ALA A 292 13.66 -21.65 -3.69
CA ALA A 292 14.79 -20.85 -4.13
C ALA A 292 14.86 -19.55 -3.32
N ARG A 293 16.06 -19.08 -3.02
CA ARG A 293 16.28 -17.93 -2.15
C ARG A 293 17.37 -17.01 -2.65
N ARG A 294 17.28 -15.77 -2.27
CA ARG A 294 18.29 -14.76 -2.49
C ARG A 294 18.31 -13.77 -1.35
N ASP A 295 19.48 -13.42 -0.89
CA ASP A 295 19.71 -12.20 -0.12
C ASP A 295 20.59 -11.27 -0.94
N ASN A 296 20.15 -10.05 -1.09
CA ASN A 296 20.84 -9.05 -1.89
C ASN A 296 21.02 -7.78 -1.05
N GLU A 297 22.22 -7.20 -1.14
CA GLU A 297 22.56 -5.98 -0.39
C GLU A 297 22.51 -6.13 1.14
N ALA A 298 22.42 -7.36 1.65
CA ALA A 298 22.31 -7.71 3.05
C ALA A 298 23.63 -8.16 3.69
N ASN A 299 24.78 -7.85 3.11
CA ASN A 299 26.12 -8.14 3.60
C ASN A 299 26.37 -9.63 3.94
N ASN A 300 25.94 -10.54 3.06
CA ASN A 300 26.11 -12.00 3.15
C ASN A 300 25.59 -12.59 4.49
N PRO A 301 24.32 -12.44 4.82
CA PRO A 301 23.75 -13.07 6.01
C PRO A 301 23.80 -14.60 5.88
N THR A 302 23.93 -15.26 7.00
CA THR A 302 23.92 -16.72 7.04
C THR A 302 22.51 -17.28 6.98
N TRP A 303 22.33 -18.37 6.23
CA TRP A 303 21.04 -19.06 6.06
C TRP A 303 20.88 -20.23 7.02
N GLY A 304 19.73 -20.34 7.67
CA GLY A 304 19.33 -21.48 8.49
C GLY A 304 18.45 -21.11 9.69
N LYS A 305 17.78 -22.08 10.27
CA LYS A 305 16.87 -21.86 11.43
C LYS A 305 17.55 -21.17 12.61
N GLU A 306 18.83 -21.45 12.83
CA GLU A 306 19.65 -20.88 13.92
C GLU A 306 20.62 -19.79 13.41
N ALA A 307 20.44 -19.34 12.18
CA ALA A 307 21.30 -18.36 11.52
C ALA A 307 20.62 -16.98 11.41
N ASP A 308 21.19 -16.09 10.59
CA ASP A 308 20.73 -14.72 10.46
C ASP A 308 19.34 -14.62 9.85
N TRP A 309 19.03 -15.46 8.86
CA TRP A 309 17.69 -15.57 8.33
C TRP A 309 17.33 -16.98 7.88
N PHE A 310 16.05 -17.26 7.82
CA PHE A 310 15.48 -18.52 7.37
C PHE A 310 14.09 -18.28 6.79
N ALA A 311 13.71 -19.09 5.79
CA ALA A 311 12.33 -19.18 5.35
C ALA A 311 11.93 -20.63 5.09
N ALA A 312 10.66 -20.92 5.24
CA ALA A 312 10.03 -22.18 4.90
C ALA A 312 8.77 -21.92 4.07
N THR A 313 8.44 -22.86 3.18
CA THR A 313 7.27 -22.72 2.31
C THR A 313 6.49 -24.01 2.18
N SER A 314 5.20 -23.87 1.91
CA SER A 314 4.34 -24.94 1.41
C SER A 314 3.41 -24.38 0.34
N SER A 315 3.23 -25.10 -0.75
CA SER A 315 2.32 -24.74 -1.84
C SER A 315 1.10 -25.65 -1.86
N SER A 316 0.00 -25.10 -2.28
CA SER A 316 -1.27 -25.79 -2.47
C SER A 316 -1.90 -25.34 -3.79
N LYS A 317 -3.03 -25.95 -4.18
CA LYS A 317 -3.75 -25.46 -5.34
C LYS A 317 -4.39 -24.09 -5.00
N GLY A 318 -4.01 -23.05 -5.72
CA GLY A 318 -4.54 -21.69 -5.57
C GLY A 318 -3.76 -20.84 -4.58
N GLY A 319 -2.45 -21.15 -4.38
CA GLY A 319 -1.58 -20.31 -3.62
C GLY A 319 -0.47 -21.03 -2.85
N TYR A 320 0.24 -20.29 -2.03
CA TYR A 320 1.33 -20.79 -1.22
C TYR A 320 1.39 -20.08 0.14
N GLN A 321 2.15 -20.66 1.06
CA GLN A 321 2.39 -20.09 2.37
C GLN A 321 3.89 -20.02 2.61
N MET A 322 4.31 -18.98 3.30
CA MET A 322 5.70 -18.77 3.65
C MET A 322 5.83 -18.28 5.09
N GLU A 323 6.85 -18.73 5.76
CA GLU A 323 7.26 -18.24 7.07
C GLU A 323 8.71 -17.81 7.01
N PHE A 324 8.97 -16.60 7.50
CA PHE A 324 10.31 -16.03 7.56
C PHE A 324 10.72 -15.81 9.01
N LYS A 325 12.02 -15.94 9.26
CA LYS A 325 12.69 -15.56 10.49
C LYS A 325 13.89 -14.70 10.16
N PHE A 326 14.04 -13.59 10.87
CA PHE A 326 15.20 -12.71 10.80
C PHE A 326 15.77 -12.51 12.20
N SER A 327 17.07 -12.78 12.39
CA SER A 327 17.76 -12.55 13.66
C SER A 327 17.86 -11.05 13.93
N LYS A 328 17.46 -10.60 15.11
CA LYS A 328 17.63 -9.20 15.55
C LYS A 328 19.11 -8.81 15.63
N ALA A 329 19.99 -9.76 15.94
CA ALA A 329 21.43 -9.52 15.92
C ALA A 329 21.95 -9.20 14.51
N ALA A 330 21.29 -9.73 13.48
CA ALA A 330 21.56 -9.39 12.10
C ALA A 330 20.91 -8.07 11.63
N LEU A 331 19.94 -7.53 12.35
CA LEU A 331 19.25 -6.28 12.11
C LEU A 331 19.65 -5.20 13.13
N LEU A 332 20.96 -4.97 13.30
CA LEU A 332 21.54 -3.97 14.22
C LEU A 332 21.14 -4.15 15.70
N GLU A 333 20.90 -5.38 16.14
CA GLU A 333 20.52 -5.70 17.53
C GLU A 333 19.22 -4.97 17.97
N VAL A 334 18.29 -4.76 17.04
CA VAL A 334 17.01 -4.09 17.33
C VAL A 334 16.25 -4.76 18.46
N SER A 335 15.56 -3.97 19.26
CA SER A 335 14.86 -4.38 20.46
C SER A 335 13.44 -3.82 20.55
N GLU A 336 12.70 -4.22 21.56
CA GLU A 336 11.37 -3.68 21.84
C GLU A 336 11.40 -2.15 21.94
N GLY A 337 10.50 -1.50 21.20
CA GLY A 337 10.40 -0.05 21.06
C GLY A 337 11.17 0.53 19.89
N ASP A 338 12.08 -0.23 19.28
CA ASP A 338 12.81 0.23 18.10
C ASP A 338 11.92 0.20 16.86
N ARG A 339 12.29 1.03 15.90
CA ARG A 339 11.67 1.22 14.61
C ARG A 339 12.67 0.89 13.50
N LEU A 340 12.20 0.24 12.45
CA LEU A 340 12.94 -0.08 11.23
C LEU A 340 12.14 0.39 10.02
N GLY A 341 12.81 0.80 8.97
CA GLY A 341 12.20 0.84 7.64
C GLY A 341 11.89 -0.58 7.16
N PHE A 342 10.69 -0.77 6.58
CA PHE A 342 10.17 -2.08 6.25
C PHE A 342 9.28 -2.06 5.00
N ASN A 343 9.44 -3.06 4.14
CA ASN A 343 8.52 -3.29 3.03
C ASN A 343 8.36 -4.79 2.75
N ILE A 344 7.20 -5.16 2.27
CA ILE A 344 6.92 -6.47 1.69
C ILE A 344 6.56 -6.26 0.24
N ALA A 345 7.18 -7.00 -0.66
CA ALA A 345 6.77 -7.05 -2.05
C ALA A 345 6.36 -8.46 -2.46
N LEU A 346 5.37 -8.51 -3.33
CA LEU A 346 4.79 -9.70 -3.90
C LEU A 346 5.03 -9.65 -5.40
N ASN A 347 5.78 -10.62 -5.94
CA ASN A 347 6.02 -10.78 -7.36
C ASN A 347 5.11 -11.84 -7.94
N ASP A 348 4.58 -11.56 -9.11
CA ASP A 348 3.66 -12.37 -9.89
C ASP A 348 4.29 -12.79 -11.23
N ASP A 349 4.28 -14.10 -11.51
CA ASP A 349 4.76 -14.71 -12.76
C ASP A 349 3.80 -15.78 -13.25
N ASP A 350 3.15 -15.55 -14.37
CA ASP A 350 2.29 -16.52 -15.06
C ASP A 350 3.05 -17.38 -16.10
N GLY A 351 4.35 -17.59 -15.91
CA GLY A 351 5.18 -18.47 -16.75
C GLY A 351 5.85 -17.77 -17.95
N ASN A 352 5.97 -16.45 -17.90
CA ASN A 352 6.71 -15.67 -18.90
C ASN A 352 7.69 -14.67 -18.24
N GLY A 353 8.04 -14.87 -16.98
CA GLY A 353 8.79 -13.96 -16.13
C GLY A 353 7.87 -12.96 -15.45
N ARG A 354 8.40 -12.22 -14.47
CA ARG A 354 7.62 -11.34 -13.60
C ARG A 354 6.70 -10.41 -14.40
N LYS A 355 5.39 -10.61 -14.22
CA LYS A 355 4.30 -9.84 -14.81
C LYS A 355 4.05 -8.55 -14.03
N ALA A 356 4.02 -8.66 -12.71
CA ALA A 356 3.75 -7.54 -11.83
C ALA A 356 4.49 -7.67 -10.49
N GLN A 357 4.57 -6.56 -9.77
CA GLN A 357 5.02 -6.50 -8.39
C GLN A 357 4.14 -5.55 -7.59
N LEU A 358 3.58 -6.03 -6.49
CA LEU A 358 2.92 -5.20 -5.49
C LEU A 358 3.84 -4.95 -4.31
N ASN A 359 3.78 -3.75 -3.74
CA ASN A 359 4.55 -3.38 -2.56
C ASN A 359 3.60 -2.95 -1.44
N TRP A 360 3.89 -3.34 -0.21
CA TRP A 360 3.14 -2.88 0.96
C TRP A 360 3.32 -1.38 1.19
N ALA A 361 4.55 -0.88 1.04
CA ALA A 361 4.84 0.53 1.18
C ALA A 361 5.95 0.94 0.22
N GLY A 362 5.73 2.04 -0.51
CA GLY A 362 6.73 2.62 -1.39
C GLY A 362 7.21 1.72 -2.53
N ALA A 363 8.45 1.93 -2.94
CA ALA A 363 9.09 1.23 -4.04
C ALA A 363 10.27 0.38 -3.55
N PRO A 364 10.54 -0.77 -4.19
CA PRO A 364 11.69 -1.59 -3.84
C PRO A 364 13.00 -0.82 -4.01
N HIS A 365 13.99 -1.09 -3.17
CA HIS A 365 15.30 -0.43 -3.17
C HIS A 365 15.27 1.09 -2.92
N ARG A 366 14.21 1.63 -2.32
CA ARG A 366 14.02 3.04 -2.01
C ARG A 366 13.64 3.19 -0.54
N GLU A 367 14.64 3.18 0.36
CA GLU A 367 14.41 3.18 1.82
C GLU A 367 13.53 4.33 2.30
N PHE A 368 13.71 5.54 1.75
CA PHE A 368 12.89 6.70 2.08
C PHE A 368 11.39 6.51 1.81
N SER A 369 11.03 5.49 1.03
CA SER A 369 9.63 5.17 0.70
C SER A 369 9.09 3.96 1.47
N TYR A 370 9.92 3.30 2.28
CA TYR A 370 9.46 2.18 3.10
C TYR A 370 8.51 2.67 4.19
N GLY A 371 7.63 1.78 4.62
CA GLY A 371 6.87 1.98 5.83
C GLY A 371 7.70 1.68 7.07
N ALA A 372 7.15 1.94 8.23
CA ALA A 372 7.78 1.64 9.52
C ALA A 372 7.33 0.30 10.08
N LEU A 373 8.26 -0.51 10.54
CA LEU A 373 8.03 -1.63 11.44
C LEU A 373 8.46 -1.23 12.85
N VAL A 374 7.52 -1.12 13.76
CA VAL A 374 7.77 -0.86 15.18
C VAL A 374 7.71 -2.17 15.94
N LEU A 375 8.74 -2.49 16.74
CA LEU A 375 8.75 -3.67 17.59
C LEU A 375 8.00 -3.36 18.89
N GLY A 376 6.73 -3.78 18.96
CA GLY A 376 5.85 -3.56 20.11
C GLY A 376 6.20 -4.42 21.32
N GLY A 377 5.56 -4.13 22.46
CA GLY A 377 5.68 -4.96 23.68
C GLY A 377 4.88 -6.26 23.60
N GLU A 378 4.90 -7.03 24.69
CA GLU A 378 4.11 -8.26 24.79
C GLU A 378 2.63 -7.99 24.50
N SER A 379 2.03 -8.81 23.68
CA SER A 379 0.58 -8.83 23.46
C SER A 379 -0.10 -9.06 24.83
N GLY A 380 -0.73 -8.01 25.37
CA GLY A 380 -1.37 -8.07 26.70
C GLY A 380 -0.69 -7.31 27.84
N SER A 381 0.49 -6.67 27.66
CA SER A 381 1.13 -5.88 28.76
C SER A 381 0.81 -4.38 28.74
N GLY A 382 0.04 -3.90 27.77
CA GLY A 382 -0.43 -2.52 27.72
C GLY A 382 -1.50 -2.21 28.75
N LYS A 383 -1.12 -1.78 29.95
CA LYS A 383 -2.00 -1.06 30.88
C LYS A 383 -2.33 0.32 30.33
N GLY A 384 -3.07 0.34 29.25
CA GLY A 384 -3.80 1.51 28.76
C GLY A 384 -5.29 1.21 28.91
N ASP A 385 -6.03 2.12 29.51
CA ASP A 385 -7.47 2.05 29.81
C ASP A 385 -8.34 2.20 28.53
N SER A 386 -7.99 1.50 27.43
CA SER A 386 -8.79 1.37 26.22
C SER A 386 -9.11 -0.10 26.00
N SER A 387 -10.37 -0.44 26.23
CA SER A 387 -10.92 -1.77 25.93
C SER A 387 -11.00 -1.94 24.42
N GLU A 388 -9.95 -2.43 23.81
CA GLU A 388 -9.88 -2.70 22.37
C GLU A 388 -10.58 -4.02 22.06
N VAL A 389 -11.42 -4.05 21.04
CA VAL A 389 -12.10 -5.26 20.56
C VAL A 389 -11.34 -5.75 19.33
N GLN A 390 -10.78 -6.94 19.42
CA GLN A 390 -10.21 -7.63 18.26
C GLN A 390 -11.31 -8.39 17.52
N LEU A 391 -11.27 -8.33 16.20
CA LEU A 391 -12.27 -8.91 15.33
C LEU A 391 -11.60 -9.92 14.40
N THR A 392 -12.04 -11.17 14.44
CA THR A 392 -11.57 -12.23 13.54
C THR A 392 -12.76 -12.79 12.76
N ARG A 393 -12.64 -12.90 11.45
CA ARG A 393 -13.67 -13.49 10.59
C ARG A 393 -13.62 -15.02 10.68
N SER A 394 -14.75 -15.66 10.90
CA SER A 394 -14.93 -17.12 10.79
C SER A 394 -15.82 -17.47 9.59
N ALA A 395 -15.92 -18.76 9.28
CA ALA A 395 -16.83 -19.25 8.23
C ALA A 395 -18.32 -18.99 8.54
N ALA A 396 -18.69 -18.81 9.82
CA ALA A 396 -20.08 -18.66 10.27
C ALA A 396 -20.41 -17.25 10.78
N GLY A 397 -19.39 -16.40 11.03
CA GLY A 397 -19.61 -15.10 11.66
C GLY A 397 -18.31 -14.32 11.88
N ILE A 398 -18.37 -13.47 12.88
CA ILE A 398 -17.23 -12.67 13.37
C ILE A 398 -16.98 -13.07 14.81
N ILE A 399 -15.75 -13.43 15.15
CA ILE A 399 -15.31 -13.66 16.52
C ILE A 399 -14.81 -12.34 17.09
N LEU A 400 -15.39 -11.91 18.21
CA LEU A 400 -15.01 -10.71 18.94
C LEU A 400 -14.24 -11.10 20.20
N GLN A 401 -12.99 -10.63 20.31
CA GLN A 401 -12.14 -10.87 21.47
C GLN A 401 -11.78 -9.53 22.14
N TRP A 402 -11.69 -9.52 23.45
CA TRP A 402 -11.29 -8.36 24.25
C TRP A 402 -10.65 -8.81 25.55
N GLU A 403 -9.86 -7.95 26.14
CA GLU A 403 -9.19 -8.23 27.41
C GLU A 403 -9.97 -7.71 28.62
N GLY A 404 -9.72 -8.32 29.76
CA GLY A 404 -10.28 -7.92 31.05
C GLY A 404 -11.75 -8.31 31.25
N ASN A 405 -12.42 -7.60 32.17
CA ASN A 405 -13.83 -7.86 32.54
C ASN A 405 -14.79 -6.89 31.84
N ALA A 406 -14.42 -6.39 30.67
CA ALA A 406 -15.26 -5.47 29.92
C ALA A 406 -16.51 -6.15 29.37
N THR A 407 -17.60 -5.41 29.28
CA THR A 407 -18.90 -5.89 28.77
C THR A 407 -19.06 -5.53 27.29
N LEU A 408 -19.35 -6.53 26.45
CA LEU A 408 -19.66 -6.30 25.05
C LEU A 408 -21.00 -5.59 24.89
N GLN A 409 -21.04 -4.53 24.11
CA GLN A 409 -22.26 -3.79 23.75
C GLN A 409 -22.44 -3.76 22.24
N THR A 410 -23.70 -3.77 21.77
CA THR A 410 -24.08 -3.65 20.37
C THR A 410 -25.04 -2.49 20.14
N ALA A 411 -25.03 -1.93 18.93
CA ALA A 411 -25.98 -0.91 18.48
C ALA A 411 -26.23 -1.03 16.98
N ALA A 412 -27.39 -0.57 16.52
CA ALA A 412 -27.71 -0.46 15.09
C ALA A 412 -27.12 0.82 14.43
N SER A 413 -26.55 1.72 15.22
CA SER A 413 -25.90 2.97 14.78
C SER A 413 -24.68 3.24 15.65
N ILE A 414 -23.63 3.81 15.05
CA ILE A 414 -22.39 4.18 15.76
C ILE A 414 -22.65 5.13 16.94
N ASN A 415 -23.70 5.93 16.88
CA ASN A 415 -24.11 6.84 17.94
C ASN A 415 -25.02 6.18 19.01
N GLY A 416 -25.31 4.87 18.90
CA GLY A 416 -26.19 4.11 19.81
C GLY A 416 -27.68 4.21 19.44
N PRO A 417 -28.61 3.90 20.36
CA PRO A 417 -28.32 3.51 21.75
C PRO A 417 -27.64 2.16 21.88
N TRP A 418 -26.65 2.08 22.75
CA TRP A 418 -25.88 0.89 23.02
C TRP A 418 -26.59 -0.03 24.02
N LYS A 419 -26.60 -1.34 23.73
CA LYS A 419 -27.18 -2.38 24.58
C LYS A 419 -26.14 -3.43 24.89
N GLU A 420 -26.14 -3.96 26.08
CA GLU A 420 -25.28 -5.07 26.46
C GLU A 420 -25.67 -6.34 25.70
N VAL A 421 -24.67 -7.11 25.29
CA VAL A 421 -24.86 -8.44 24.69
C VAL A 421 -24.84 -9.45 25.85
N ASP A 422 -26.04 -9.91 26.24
CA ASP A 422 -26.22 -10.78 27.38
C ASP A 422 -25.37 -12.05 27.27
N GLY A 423 -24.55 -12.31 28.29
CA GLY A 423 -23.76 -13.53 28.42
C GLY A 423 -22.56 -13.58 27.44
N ALA A 424 -22.23 -12.50 26.75
CA ALA A 424 -21.05 -12.46 25.89
C ALA A 424 -19.78 -12.53 26.74
N VAL A 425 -18.87 -13.40 26.34
CA VAL A 425 -17.52 -13.53 26.87
C VAL A 425 -16.54 -13.30 25.73
N SER A 426 -15.32 -12.87 26.01
CA SER A 426 -14.25 -12.72 25.01
C SER A 426 -14.12 -14.02 24.19
N GLY A 427 -14.03 -13.88 22.88
CA GLY A 427 -14.09 -15.01 21.94
C GLY A 427 -15.53 -15.37 21.48
N VAL A 428 -16.53 -14.50 21.75
CA VAL A 428 -17.89 -14.75 21.26
C VAL A 428 -17.95 -14.64 19.74
N GLU A 429 -18.60 -15.64 19.11
CA GLU A 429 -18.88 -15.63 17.68
C GLU A 429 -20.23 -14.96 17.39
N ILE A 430 -20.23 -13.92 16.60
CA ILE A 430 -21.41 -13.19 16.14
C ILE A 430 -21.74 -13.68 14.72
N PRO A 431 -22.84 -14.38 14.50
CA PRO A 431 -23.20 -14.90 13.18
C PRO A 431 -23.59 -13.78 12.21
N PHE A 432 -23.32 -13.96 10.92
CA PHE A 432 -23.74 -13.04 9.85
C PHE A 432 -25.27 -13.09 9.64
N THR A 433 -26.03 -12.51 10.56
CA THR A 433 -27.51 -12.53 10.53
C THR A 433 -28.15 -11.19 10.19
N GLU A 434 -27.39 -10.09 10.27
CA GLU A 434 -27.88 -8.72 10.05
C GLU A 434 -26.99 -7.97 9.06
N ALA A 435 -27.56 -7.02 8.33
CA ALA A 435 -26.86 -6.26 7.31
C ALA A 435 -25.78 -5.32 7.88
N GLN A 436 -25.98 -4.81 9.12
CA GLN A 436 -25.02 -3.93 9.80
C GLN A 436 -25.25 -3.92 11.32
N ALA A 437 -24.18 -4.07 12.10
CA ALA A 437 -24.22 -3.89 13.55
C ALA A 437 -22.87 -3.30 14.03
N PHE A 438 -22.95 -2.46 15.06
CA PHE A 438 -21.78 -1.87 15.71
C PHE A 438 -21.54 -2.53 17.05
N TYR A 439 -20.28 -2.78 17.39
CA TYR A 439 -19.88 -3.40 18.64
C TYR A 439 -18.82 -2.55 19.35
N ARG A 440 -18.87 -2.54 20.67
CA ARG A 440 -17.84 -1.98 21.54
C ARG A 440 -17.77 -2.72 22.84
N VAL A 441 -16.67 -2.61 23.55
CA VAL A 441 -16.56 -3.03 24.94
C VAL A 441 -16.51 -1.83 25.89
N LYS A 442 -17.02 -2.01 27.11
CA LYS A 442 -17.09 -0.96 28.11
C LYS A 442 -16.71 -1.51 29.49
#